data_00077de74083b9691884fa97b0d54245
#
_entry.id   00077de74083b9691884fa97b0d54245
#
_cell.length_a   1.000
_cell.length_b   1.000
_cell.length_c   1.000
_cell.angle_alpha   90.00
_cell.angle_beta   90.00
_cell.angle_gamma   90.00
#
_symmetry.space_group_name_H-M   'P 1'
#
loop_
_entity.id
_entity.type
_entity.pdbx_description
1 polymer ?
#
loop_
_entity_poly.entity_id
_entity_poly.type
_entity_poly.pdbx_seq_one_letter_code
_entity_poly.pdbx_strand_id
1 'polypeptide(L)'
;MPQLSMHSPLAPLTVSVEDEKIVALDWGWGRDQEETPVLLQARTWLEAYFDGDTALCTLPLDPYGTPEQVKAWRFMLTIPAGQHVYWKDAARLADVAPETIVSACGENPIPILIPCHRIDLDDCPDYDPETYPGEEGARDRLFLRNLETLCVTPRS
;
A
#
# COMPACT_ATOMS: atom_id res chain seq x y z
N MET A 1 2.87 -3.87 -21.07
CA MET A 1 3.16 -3.23 -19.76
C MET A 1 4.14 -4.11 -18.99
N PRO A 2 5.34 -3.63 -18.71
CA PRO A 2 6.33 -4.43 -17.99
C PRO A 2 5.84 -4.77 -16.57
N GLN A 3 6.09 -6.01 -16.16
CA GLN A 3 5.71 -6.53 -14.85
C GLN A 3 6.86 -7.33 -14.26
N LEU A 4 6.93 -7.39 -12.94
CA LEU A 4 7.85 -8.27 -12.23
C LEU A 4 7.12 -8.91 -11.06
N SER A 5 7.13 -10.24 -11.02
CA SER A 5 6.52 -11.00 -9.93
C SER A 5 7.58 -11.45 -8.93
N MET A 6 7.15 -11.60 -7.68
CA MET A 6 8.01 -12.00 -6.57
C MET A 6 7.23 -12.75 -5.52
N HIS A 7 7.92 -13.57 -4.74
CA HIS A 7 7.32 -14.24 -3.59
C HIS A 7 7.23 -13.30 -2.41
N SER A 8 6.21 -13.46 -1.58
CA SER A 8 6.06 -12.74 -0.33
C SER A 8 5.36 -13.61 0.71
N PRO A 9 5.41 -13.23 2.01
CA PRO A 9 4.67 -13.95 3.05
C PRO A 9 3.16 -13.97 2.85
N LEU A 10 2.60 -13.02 2.10
CA LEU A 10 1.17 -12.96 1.83
C LEU A 10 0.78 -13.89 0.68
N ALA A 11 1.50 -13.82 -0.42
CA ALA A 11 1.28 -14.57 -1.65
C ALA A 11 2.30 -14.05 -2.68
N PRO A 12 2.41 -14.64 -3.87
CA PRO A 12 3.15 -13.98 -4.95
C PRO A 12 2.54 -12.62 -5.24
N LEU A 13 3.40 -11.63 -5.48
CA LEU A 13 3.00 -10.26 -5.82
C LEU A 13 3.56 -9.89 -7.18
N THR A 14 2.81 -9.09 -7.93
CA THR A 14 3.24 -8.58 -9.23
C THR A 14 3.15 -7.06 -9.24
N VAL A 15 4.26 -6.40 -9.54
CA VAL A 15 4.33 -4.95 -9.72
C VAL A 15 4.32 -4.65 -11.20
N SER A 16 3.49 -3.69 -11.62
CA SER A 16 3.39 -3.25 -13.02
C SER A 16 3.82 -1.81 -13.15
N VAL A 17 4.54 -1.48 -14.23
CA VAL A 17 4.98 -0.12 -14.50
C VAL A 17 4.47 0.37 -15.86
N GLU A 18 4.32 1.68 -15.98
CA GLU A 18 4.00 2.39 -17.21
C GLU A 18 4.79 3.70 -17.18
N ASP A 19 5.51 4.00 -18.26
CA ASP A 19 6.38 5.18 -18.35
C ASP A 19 7.35 5.28 -17.16
N GLU A 20 7.93 4.17 -16.75
CA GLU A 20 8.90 4.06 -15.66
C GLU A 20 8.33 4.44 -14.27
N LYS A 21 7.00 4.41 -14.12
CA LYS A 21 6.31 4.63 -12.85
C LYS A 21 5.47 3.41 -12.51
N ILE A 22 5.42 3.09 -11.22
CA ILE A 22 4.59 1.98 -10.74
C ILE A 22 3.13 2.41 -10.78
N VAL A 23 2.29 1.61 -11.45
CA VAL A 23 0.86 1.88 -11.61
C VAL A 23 -0.02 0.86 -10.90
N ALA A 24 0.51 -0.31 -10.57
CA ALA A 24 -0.28 -1.36 -9.90
C ALA A 24 0.60 -2.33 -9.13
N LEU A 25 0.04 -2.87 -8.06
CA LEU A 25 0.57 -4.02 -7.33
C LEU A 25 -0.59 -4.99 -7.12
N ASP A 26 -0.47 -6.20 -7.65
CA ASP A 26 -1.51 -7.21 -7.63
C ASP A 26 -1.03 -8.49 -6.96
N TRP A 27 -1.96 -9.23 -6.36
CA TRP A 27 -1.70 -10.57 -5.85
C TRP A 27 -1.74 -11.57 -7.00
N GLY A 28 -0.81 -12.50 -7.01
CA GLY A 28 -0.68 -13.51 -8.04
C GLY A 28 0.57 -13.31 -8.92
N TRP A 29 0.83 -14.25 -9.81
CA TRP A 29 1.99 -14.22 -10.69
C TRP A 29 1.60 -13.71 -12.07
N GLY A 30 2.26 -12.64 -12.53
CA GLY A 30 2.02 -12.03 -13.83
C GLY A 30 2.69 -12.77 -14.97
N ARG A 31 2.28 -12.46 -16.22
CA ARG A 31 2.78 -13.11 -17.43
C ARG A 31 3.94 -12.38 -18.08
N ASP A 32 3.94 -11.06 -18.05
CA ASP A 32 4.87 -10.23 -18.83
C ASP A 32 6.10 -9.86 -17.99
N GLN A 33 6.84 -10.87 -17.55
CA GLN A 33 8.01 -10.67 -16.71
C GLN A 33 9.12 -9.92 -17.45
N GLU A 34 9.51 -8.76 -16.90
CA GLU A 34 10.57 -7.94 -17.46
C GLU A 34 11.32 -7.22 -16.34
N GLU A 35 12.64 -7.27 -16.34
CA GLU A 35 13.46 -6.62 -15.32
C GLU A 35 13.83 -5.20 -15.76
N THR A 36 12.97 -4.23 -15.45
CA THR A 36 13.32 -2.80 -15.61
C THR A 36 13.97 -2.28 -14.34
N PRO A 37 14.73 -1.17 -14.40
CA PRO A 37 15.33 -0.60 -13.18
C PRO A 37 14.32 -0.30 -12.09
N VAL A 38 13.16 0.28 -12.42
CA VAL A 38 12.11 0.59 -11.44
C VAL A 38 11.52 -0.68 -10.81
N LEU A 39 11.28 -1.72 -11.63
CA LEU A 39 10.75 -3.00 -11.14
C LEU A 39 11.74 -3.69 -10.20
N LEU A 40 13.03 -3.65 -10.52
CA LEU A 40 14.06 -4.20 -9.64
C LEU A 40 14.14 -3.43 -8.31
N GLN A 41 14.03 -2.12 -8.36
CA GLN A 41 13.98 -1.28 -7.15
C GLN A 41 12.75 -1.62 -6.30
N ALA A 42 11.59 -1.81 -6.93
CA ALA A 42 10.36 -2.18 -6.24
C ALA A 42 10.50 -3.53 -5.54
N ARG A 43 11.07 -4.53 -6.23
CA ARG A 43 11.31 -5.84 -5.64
C ARG A 43 12.25 -5.73 -4.43
N THR A 44 13.33 -5.01 -4.55
CA THR A 44 14.28 -4.80 -3.46
C THR A 44 13.61 -4.13 -2.26
N TRP A 45 12.81 -3.10 -2.52
CA TRP A 45 12.08 -2.40 -1.45
C TRP A 45 11.10 -3.34 -0.74
N LEU A 46 10.31 -4.12 -1.50
CA LEU A 46 9.32 -5.04 -0.94
C LEU A 46 10.00 -6.17 -0.14
N GLU A 47 11.08 -6.74 -0.65
CA GLU A 47 11.83 -7.78 0.06
C GLU A 47 12.36 -7.23 1.40
N ALA A 48 12.93 -6.04 1.41
CA ALA A 48 13.40 -5.38 2.61
C ALA A 48 12.26 -5.08 3.58
N TYR A 49 11.11 -4.62 3.06
CA TYR A 49 9.92 -4.35 3.86
C TYR A 49 9.46 -5.58 4.63
N PHE A 50 9.34 -6.72 3.95
CA PHE A 50 8.92 -7.97 4.60
C PHE A 50 9.99 -8.53 5.55
N ASP A 51 11.23 -8.10 5.42
CA ASP A 51 12.32 -8.42 6.35
C ASP A 51 12.40 -7.43 7.54
N GLY A 52 11.51 -6.44 7.59
CA GLY A 52 11.41 -5.53 8.72
C GLY A 52 11.93 -4.13 8.51
N ASP A 53 12.29 -3.76 7.28
CA ASP A 53 12.71 -2.38 6.98
C ASP A 53 11.50 -1.44 7.08
N THR A 54 11.64 -0.37 7.86
CA THR A 54 10.57 0.59 8.11
C THR A 54 10.68 1.87 7.28
N ALA A 55 11.54 1.89 6.26
CA ALA A 55 11.72 3.05 5.41
C ALA A 55 10.43 3.43 4.67
N LEU A 56 10.21 4.74 4.49
CA LEU A 56 9.11 5.23 3.66
C LEU A 56 9.37 4.88 2.20
N CYS A 57 8.28 4.62 1.45
CA CYS A 57 8.37 4.35 0.02
C CYS A 57 8.71 5.63 -0.73
N THR A 58 9.84 5.64 -1.44
CA THR A 58 10.28 6.74 -2.29
C THR A 58 10.29 6.38 -3.77
N LEU A 59 9.73 5.22 -4.12
CA LEU A 59 9.64 4.76 -5.50
C LEU A 59 8.70 5.66 -6.33
N PRO A 60 8.91 5.78 -7.65
CA PRO A 60 8.01 6.55 -8.49
C PRO A 60 6.67 5.82 -8.65
N LEU A 61 5.60 6.41 -8.10
CA LEU A 61 4.26 5.84 -8.12
C LEU A 61 3.33 6.74 -8.95
N ASP A 62 2.46 6.13 -9.73
CA ASP A 62 1.46 6.85 -10.52
C ASP A 62 0.11 6.12 -10.44
N PRO A 63 -0.56 6.18 -9.28
CA PRO A 63 -1.84 5.53 -9.10
C PRO A 63 -2.93 6.23 -9.90
N TYR A 64 -3.75 5.44 -10.62
CA TYR A 64 -4.89 5.96 -11.35
C TYR A 64 -6.11 6.08 -10.45
N GLY A 65 -6.67 7.26 -10.37
CA GLY A 65 -7.85 7.53 -9.57
C GLY A 65 -8.31 8.97 -9.76
N THR A 66 -9.34 9.37 -9.00
CA THR A 66 -9.80 10.75 -9.01
C THR A 66 -8.74 11.68 -8.40
N PRO A 67 -8.77 12.99 -8.71
CA PRO A 67 -7.83 13.92 -8.07
C PRO A 67 -7.88 13.89 -6.54
N GLU A 68 -9.06 13.69 -5.97
CA GLU A 68 -9.24 13.61 -4.52
C GLU A 68 -8.63 12.31 -3.96
N GLN A 69 -8.79 11.19 -4.64
CA GLN A 69 -8.14 9.94 -4.25
C GLN A 69 -6.63 10.06 -4.31
N VAL A 70 -6.09 10.70 -5.32
CA VAL A 70 -4.64 10.92 -5.45
C VAL A 70 -4.11 11.73 -4.27
N LYS A 71 -4.83 12.76 -3.83
CA LYS A 71 -4.48 13.52 -2.62
C LYS A 71 -4.41 12.61 -1.39
N ALA A 72 -5.41 11.73 -1.22
CA ALA A 72 -5.46 10.79 -0.11
C ALA A 72 -4.27 9.84 -0.14
N TRP A 73 -3.95 9.27 -1.30
CA TRP A 73 -2.81 8.35 -1.43
C TRP A 73 -1.48 9.05 -1.16
N ARG A 74 -1.29 10.27 -1.63
CA ARG A 74 -0.08 11.05 -1.32
C ARG A 74 0.08 11.31 0.17
N PHE A 75 -1.01 11.60 0.87
CA PHE A 75 -0.98 11.73 2.32
C PHE A 75 -0.55 10.41 2.98
N MET A 76 -1.15 9.29 2.57
CA MET A 76 -0.83 7.97 3.13
C MET A 76 0.66 7.64 3.04
N LEU A 77 1.33 8.06 1.95
CA LEU A 77 2.77 7.85 1.78
C LEU A 77 3.62 8.56 2.83
N THR A 78 3.06 9.53 3.55
CA THR A 78 3.77 10.25 4.62
C THR A 78 3.65 9.58 5.97
N ILE A 79 2.77 8.57 6.13
CA ILE A 79 2.54 7.89 7.40
C ILE A 79 3.64 6.85 7.62
N PRO A 80 4.43 6.97 8.70
CA PRO A 80 5.48 5.99 8.98
C PRO A 80 4.92 4.60 9.33
N ALA A 81 5.71 3.57 9.08
CA ALA A 81 5.36 2.20 9.47
C ALA A 81 5.10 2.13 10.98
N GLY A 82 4.09 1.37 11.38
CA GLY A 82 3.72 1.21 12.79
C GLY A 82 2.84 2.33 13.35
N GLN A 83 2.64 3.42 12.60
CA GLN A 83 1.71 4.47 12.98
C GLN A 83 0.39 4.30 12.25
N HIS A 84 -0.71 4.65 12.94
CA HIS A 84 -2.04 4.60 12.36
C HIS A 84 -2.69 5.96 12.53
N VAL A 85 -3.32 6.46 11.46
CA VAL A 85 -4.01 7.75 11.45
C VAL A 85 -5.51 7.48 11.34
N TYR A 86 -6.28 8.07 12.26
CA TYR A 86 -7.73 7.97 12.23
C TYR A 86 -8.28 8.54 10.92
N TRP A 87 -9.23 7.86 10.30
CA TRP A 87 -9.68 8.18 8.94
C TRP A 87 -10.23 9.59 8.78
N LYS A 88 -10.93 10.12 9.81
CA LYS A 88 -11.42 11.49 9.77
C LYS A 88 -10.29 12.53 9.91
N ASP A 89 -9.25 12.20 10.68
CA ASP A 89 -8.06 13.04 10.79
C ASP A 89 -7.25 13.00 9.49
N ALA A 90 -7.16 11.83 8.86
CA ALA A 90 -6.50 11.68 7.56
C ALA A 90 -7.19 12.54 6.49
N ALA A 91 -8.52 12.57 6.48
CA ALA A 91 -9.28 13.39 5.56
C ALA A 91 -8.98 14.89 5.75
N ARG A 92 -8.92 15.35 6.99
CA ARG A 92 -8.59 16.72 7.31
C ARG A 92 -7.16 17.07 6.88
N LEU A 93 -6.20 16.21 7.18
CA LEU A 93 -4.79 16.43 6.86
C LEU A 93 -4.52 16.36 5.36
N ALA A 94 -5.23 15.50 4.64
CA ALA A 94 -5.12 15.37 3.18
C ALA A 94 -5.95 16.41 2.41
N ASP A 95 -6.81 17.16 3.11
CA ASP A 95 -7.73 18.13 2.52
C ASP A 95 -8.69 17.48 1.53
N VAL A 96 -9.35 16.42 1.98
CA VAL A 96 -10.38 15.69 1.23
C VAL A 96 -11.55 15.35 2.12
N ALA A 97 -12.68 14.94 1.53
CA ALA A 97 -13.82 14.45 2.29
C ALA A 97 -13.49 13.12 2.98
N PRO A 98 -14.09 12.82 4.17
CA PRO A 98 -13.86 11.51 4.81
C PRO A 98 -14.22 10.32 3.93
N GLU A 99 -15.26 10.42 3.12
CA GLU A 99 -15.67 9.39 2.15
C GLU A 99 -14.58 9.10 1.13
N THR A 100 -13.78 10.11 0.78
CA THR A 100 -12.64 9.94 -0.13
C THR A 100 -11.57 9.05 0.48
N ILE A 101 -11.31 9.16 1.78
CA ILE A 101 -10.36 8.27 2.47
C ILE A 101 -10.85 6.83 2.38
N VAL A 102 -12.15 6.59 2.61
CA VAL A 102 -12.73 5.24 2.53
C VAL A 102 -12.58 4.66 1.12
N SER A 103 -12.94 5.44 0.09
CA SER A 103 -12.84 4.96 -1.29
C SER A 103 -11.37 4.77 -1.71
N ALA A 104 -10.47 5.62 -1.28
CA ALA A 104 -9.04 5.49 -1.57
C ALA A 104 -8.46 4.22 -0.95
N CYS A 105 -8.91 3.82 0.23
CA CYS A 105 -8.47 2.57 0.85
C CYS A 105 -9.01 1.35 0.10
N GLY A 106 -10.27 1.37 -0.31
CA GLY A 106 -10.90 0.24 -1.02
C GLY A 106 -10.45 0.11 -2.47
N GLU A 107 -10.10 1.21 -3.12
CA GLU A 107 -9.73 1.25 -4.54
C GLU A 107 -8.23 1.49 -4.77
N ASN A 108 -7.39 1.29 -3.77
CA ASN A 108 -5.95 1.49 -3.87
C ASN A 108 -5.34 0.55 -4.91
N PRO A 109 -4.79 1.07 -6.04
CA PRO A 109 -4.21 0.23 -7.08
C PRO A 109 -2.80 -0.28 -6.75
N ILE A 110 -2.14 0.30 -5.74
CA ILE A 110 -0.77 -0.03 -5.37
C ILE A 110 -0.70 -0.32 -3.86
N PRO A 111 -1.42 -1.34 -3.37
CA PRO A 111 -1.41 -1.66 -1.94
C PRO A 111 0.01 -2.00 -1.45
N ILE A 112 0.24 -1.90 -0.17
CA ILE A 112 1.54 -2.06 0.49
C ILE A 112 2.44 -0.85 0.25
N LEU A 113 2.74 -0.51 -1.00
CA LEU A 113 3.56 0.68 -1.33
C LEU A 113 2.82 1.96 -0.96
N ILE A 114 1.53 2.05 -1.28
CA ILE A 114 0.65 3.09 -0.73
C ILE A 114 -0.02 2.48 0.51
N PRO A 115 0.37 2.89 1.72
CA PRO A 115 0.04 2.14 2.93
C PRO A 115 -1.36 2.44 3.46
N CYS A 116 -2.40 2.08 2.73
CA CYS A 116 -3.79 2.28 3.19
C CYS A 116 -4.11 1.48 4.46
N HIS A 117 -3.33 0.45 4.78
CA HIS A 117 -3.46 -0.31 6.03
C HIS A 117 -3.05 0.53 7.27
N ARG A 118 -2.39 1.69 7.08
CA ARG A 118 -2.04 2.63 8.16
C ARG A 118 -3.14 3.64 8.46
N ILE A 119 -4.28 3.55 7.78
CA ILE A 119 -5.47 4.33 8.11
C ILE A 119 -6.33 3.52 9.08
N ASP A 120 -6.68 4.14 10.22
CA ASP A 120 -7.58 3.54 11.19
C ASP A 120 -9.03 3.77 10.76
N LEU A 121 -9.69 2.71 10.35
CA LEU A 121 -11.08 2.68 9.88
C LEU A 121 -11.95 1.81 10.80
N ASP A 122 -11.49 1.50 12.00
CA ASP A 122 -12.14 0.52 12.87
C ASP A 122 -13.57 0.93 13.25
N ASP A 123 -13.84 2.24 13.36
CA ASP A 123 -15.19 2.74 13.68
C ASP A 123 -15.96 3.25 12.46
N CYS A 124 -15.43 3.04 11.25
CA CYS A 124 -16.05 3.53 10.02
C CYS A 124 -17.14 2.53 9.55
N PRO A 125 -18.43 2.93 9.56
CA PRO A 125 -19.50 2.02 9.17
C PRO A 125 -19.50 1.69 7.67
N ASP A 126 -18.93 2.55 6.85
CA ASP A 126 -18.91 2.40 5.41
C ASP A 126 -17.69 1.61 4.90
N TYR A 127 -16.77 1.23 5.78
CA TYR A 127 -15.58 0.47 5.42
C TYR A 127 -15.72 -0.99 5.83
N ASP A 128 -15.54 -1.88 4.86
CA ASP A 128 -15.44 -3.32 5.11
C ASP A 128 -13.97 -3.73 4.95
N PRO A 129 -13.31 -4.25 6.01
CA PRO A 129 -11.91 -4.70 5.92
C PRO A 129 -11.67 -5.75 4.83
N GLU A 130 -12.69 -6.52 4.46
CA GLU A 130 -12.59 -7.51 3.37
C GLU A 130 -12.38 -6.86 2.01
N THR A 131 -12.64 -5.55 1.88
CA THR A 131 -12.39 -4.82 0.64
C THR A 131 -10.92 -4.43 0.46
N TYR A 132 -10.05 -4.68 1.45
CA TYR A 132 -8.62 -4.46 1.28
C TYR A 132 -8.14 -5.22 0.03
N PRO A 133 -7.40 -4.55 -0.88
CA PRO A 133 -7.07 -5.13 -2.18
C PRO A 133 -5.99 -6.20 -2.09
N GLY A 134 -6.32 -7.33 -1.51
CA GLY A 134 -5.48 -8.49 -1.37
C GLY A 134 -6.29 -9.75 -1.60
N GLU A 135 -5.63 -10.89 -1.63
CA GLU A 135 -6.29 -12.16 -1.84
C GLU A 135 -7.23 -12.53 -0.68
N GLU A 136 -6.85 -12.15 0.54
CA GLU A 136 -7.62 -12.43 1.76
C GLU A 136 -7.87 -11.13 2.56
N GLY A 137 -8.29 -10.09 1.90
CA GLY A 137 -8.78 -8.82 2.44
C GLY A 137 -8.33 -8.44 3.85
N ALA A 138 -9.23 -8.59 4.83
CA ALA A 138 -8.96 -8.22 6.22
C ALA A 138 -7.74 -8.92 6.83
N ARG A 139 -7.50 -10.16 6.44
CA ARG A 139 -6.38 -10.94 6.94
C ARG A 139 -5.05 -10.39 6.45
N ASP A 140 -4.96 -10.02 5.19
CA ASP A 140 -3.75 -9.43 4.61
C ASP A 140 -3.47 -8.06 5.23
N ARG A 141 -4.51 -7.26 5.43
CA ARG A 141 -4.39 -5.96 6.09
C ARG A 141 -3.86 -6.10 7.52
N LEU A 142 -4.40 -7.05 8.27
CA LEU A 142 -3.97 -7.31 9.64
C LEU A 142 -2.52 -7.79 9.69
N PHE A 143 -2.12 -8.66 8.76
CA PHE A 143 -0.74 -9.12 8.65
C PHE A 143 0.25 -7.95 8.52
N LEU A 144 -0.05 -7.00 7.62
CA LEU A 144 0.81 -5.83 7.39
C LEU A 144 0.89 -4.94 8.63
N ARG A 145 -0.23 -4.70 9.31
CA ARG A 145 -0.25 -3.92 10.55
C ARG A 145 0.58 -4.57 11.64
N ASN A 146 0.44 -5.88 11.83
CA ASN A 146 1.20 -6.63 12.83
C ASN A 146 2.70 -6.65 12.51
N LEU A 147 3.06 -6.84 11.26
CA LEU A 147 4.45 -6.81 10.82
C LEU A 147 5.10 -5.47 11.18
N GLU A 148 4.44 -4.37 10.86
CA GLU A 148 4.97 -3.03 11.14
C GLU A 148 5.08 -2.75 12.63
N THR A 149 4.11 -3.19 13.42
CA THR A 149 4.13 -3.02 14.86
C THR A 149 5.34 -3.73 15.48
N LEU A 150 5.64 -4.93 15.03
CA LEU A 150 6.80 -5.69 15.51
C LEU A 150 8.11 -5.02 15.13
N CYS A 151 8.19 -4.43 13.94
CA CYS A 151 9.43 -3.82 13.43
C CYS A 151 9.77 -2.51 14.12
N VAL A 152 8.77 -1.71 14.52
CA VAL A 152 8.98 -0.39 15.12
C VAL A 152 8.93 -0.40 16.65
N THR A 153 8.56 -1.51 17.28
CA THR A 153 8.53 -1.59 18.75
C THR A 153 9.95 -1.49 19.28
N PRO A 154 10.22 -0.53 20.18
CA PRO A 154 11.57 -0.39 20.75
C PRO A 154 12.01 -1.68 21.43
N ARG A 155 13.21 -2.10 21.14
CA ARG A 155 13.82 -3.21 21.88
C ARG A 155 14.28 -2.69 23.23
N SER A 156 13.68 -3.20 24.26
CA SER A 156 14.08 -2.90 25.63
C SER A 156 15.33 -3.68 26.00
#